data_8a91c80cdeec4186e2416ee88c98dcd2
#
_entry.id   8a91c80cdeec4186e2416ee88c98dcd2
#
_cell.length_a   1.000
_cell.length_b   1.000
_cell.length_c   1.000
_cell.angle_alpha   90.00
_cell.angle_beta   90.00
_cell.angle_gamma   90.00
#
_symmetry.space_group_name_H-M   'P 1'
#
loop_
_entity.id
_entity.type
_entity.pdbx_description
1 polymer ?
#
loop_
_entity_poly.entity_id
_entity_poly.type
_entity_poly.pdbx_seq_one_letter_code
_entity_poly.pdbx_strand_id
1 'polypeptide(L)'
;MGYGSQVQGLGETPLWAVYLGLCYFLSAGQPFVFNVLSKLPIVAANIALAYFAYLKGTRGWRFFLFNFYLIATTVTWGKPDNLATLLAVVALVAADSATSSALLLSTSLMIKPLAVAILPAFFLRLRTNPIRWGVSFMIEVFAFSAGLFLGPFVIFGWPIEIVTSGFSSWFGHAGALSPFNFVAIETGTEQLPPTLWWAGYLVVVGTVVLVAYALISKSQSTLRYAILSSAVFLTLRPWNSEQNLVIVLTLFILLSGDLPSRWLWVIPTMFALTNSSLQPQFYLLVPRIVDELNQLYAPFEIYRLWLRFLLSVAWLIVLWLNVARERK
;
A
#
# COMPACT_ATOMS: atom_id res chain seq x y z
N MET A 1 -0.36 -7.95 -25.73
CA MET A 1 0.97 -7.97 -25.04
C MET A 1 0.80 -8.86 -23.82
N GLY A 2 1.60 -9.93 -23.71
CA GLY A 2 1.54 -10.84 -22.57
C GLY A 2 2.04 -10.13 -21.30
N TYR A 3 1.33 -10.33 -20.21
CA TYR A 3 1.79 -9.98 -18.88
C TYR A 3 3.14 -10.70 -18.68
N GLY A 4 4.24 -10.00 -18.63
CA GLY A 4 5.50 -10.56 -18.16
C GLY A 4 6.66 -10.68 -19.13
N SER A 5 6.51 -10.49 -20.42
CA SER A 5 7.69 -10.68 -21.28
C SER A 5 8.67 -9.50 -21.30
N GLN A 6 8.29 -8.33 -20.79
CA GLN A 6 9.18 -7.14 -20.70
C GLN A 6 8.80 -6.11 -19.64
N VAL A 7 7.79 -6.34 -18.81
CA VAL A 7 7.43 -5.41 -17.72
C VAL A 7 7.95 -5.97 -16.41
N GLN A 8 9.27 -5.88 -16.21
CA GLN A 8 9.84 -5.95 -14.88
C GLN A 8 9.21 -4.80 -14.07
N GLY A 9 8.38 -5.15 -13.08
CA GLY A 9 7.94 -4.17 -12.11
C GLY A 9 6.48 -3.76 -12.09
N LEU A 10 5.53 -4.51 -12.66
CA LEU A 10 4.15 -4.43 -12.20
C LEU A 10 4.08 -5.08 -10.80
N GLY A 11 4.49 -4.36 -9.78
CA GLY A 11 4.29 -4.76 -8.37
C GLY A 11 2.83 -4.76 -7.96
N GLU A 12 1.92 -4.91 -8.93
CA GLU A 12 0.48 -4.98 -8.80
C GLU A 12 0.00 -6.41 -9.05
N THR A 13 -1.11 -6.73 -8.44
CA THR A 13 -1.77 -8.02 -8.58
C THR A 13 -2.49 -8.16 -9.93
N PRO A 14 -2.84 -9.39 -10.35
CA PRO A 14 -3.49 -9.65 -11.64
C PRO A 14 -4.78 -8.85 -11.87
N LEU A 15 -5.58 -8.61 -10.84
CA LEU A 15 -6.85 -7.87 -10.97
C LEU A 15 -6.63 -6.43 -11.43
N TRP A 16 -5.60 -5.75 -10.90
CA TRP A 16 -5.26 -4.39 -11.35
C TRP A 16 -4.71 -4.38 -12.78
N ALA A 17 -3.91 -5.39 -13.13
CA ALA A 17 -3.42 -5.54 -14.50
C ALA A 17 -4.55 -5.77 -15.51
N VAL A 18 -5.58 -6.55 -15.18
CA VAL A 18 -6.80 -6.72 -16.00
C VAL A 18 -7.50 -5.38 -16.20
N TYR A 19 -7.68 -4.60 -15.12
CA TYR A 19 -8.28 -3.27 -15.21
C TYR A 19 -7.49 -2.34 -16.13
N LEU A 20 -6.16 -2.30 -16.01
CA LEU A 20 -5.32 -1.50 -16.89
C LEU A 20 -5.40 -1.97 -18.36
N GLY A 21 -5.47 -3.27 -18.58
CA GLY A 21 -5.71 -3.85 -19.91
C GLY A 21 -7.03 -3.40 -20.52
N LEU A 22 -8.10 -3.39 -19.72
CA LEU A 22 -9.40 -2.86 -20.13
C LEU A 22 -9.33 -1.35 -20.46
N CYS A 23 -8.66 -0.56 -19.62
CA CYS A 23 -8.45 0.88 -19.89
C CYS A 23 -7.69 1.09 -21.22
N TYR A 24 -6.67 0.28 -21.47
CA TYR A 24 -5.91 0.34 -22.73
C TYR A 24 -6.79 0.03 -23.94
N PHE A 25 -7.60 -1.01 -23.86
CA PHE A 25 -8.55 -1.38 -24.90
C PHE A 25 -9.57 -0.25 -25.17
N LEU A 26 -10.22 0.26 -24.11
CA LEU A 26 -11.22 1.33 -24.19
C LEU A 26 -10.63 2.68 -24.68
N SER A 27 -9.37 2.92 -24.43
CA SER A 27 -8.68 4.12 -24.90
C SER A 27 -8.31 4.08 -26.38
N ALA A 28 -8.49 2.93 -27.04
CA ALA A 28 -8.02 2.67 -28.41
C ALA A 28 -6.53 3.06 -28.60
N GLY A 29 -5.71 2.87 -27.56
CA GLY A 29 -4.28 3.21 -27.55
C GLY A 29 -3.97 4.71 -27.38
N GLN A 30 -4.97 5.56 -27.13
CA GLN A 30 -4.75 7.00 -26.89
C GLN A 30 -4.21 7.23 -25.48
N PRO A 31 -2.97 7.76 -25.29
CA PRO A 31 -2.32 7.87 -23.98
C PRO A 31 -3.09 8.75 -22.99
N PHE A 32 -3.69 9.85 -23.46
CA PHE A 32 -4.48 10.74 -22.61
C PHE A 32 -5.72 10.04 -22.06
N VAL A 33 -6.50 9.37 -22.93
CA VAL A 33 -7.71 8.64 -22.54
C VAL A 33 -7.36 7.49 -21.59
N PHE A 34 -6.31 6.72 -21.90
CA PHE A 34 -5.81 5.69 -21.00
C PHE A 34 -5.46 6.24 -19.62
N ASN A 35 -4.75 7.36 -19.55
CA ASN A 35 -4.34 7.98 -18.30
C ASN A 35 -5.54 8.45 -17.48
N VAL A 36 -6.56 9.01 -18.12
CA VAL A 36 -7.81 9.39 -17.45
C VAL A 36 -8.54 8.15 -16.92
N LEU A 37 -8.78 7.16 -17.78
CA LEU A 37 -9.51 5.95 -17.39
C LEU A 37 -8.82 5.21 -16.25
N SER A 38 -7.51 5.02 -16.33
CA SER A 38 -6.73 4.30 -15.31
C SER A 38 -6.77 4.99 -13.93
N LYS A 39 -6.97 6.30 -13.87
CA LYS A 39 -7.01 7.09 -12.63
C LYS A 39 -8.42 7.27 -12.05
N LEU A 40 -9.47 7.03 -12.82
CA LEU A 40 -10.86 7.21 -12.36
C LEU A 40 -11.15 6.48 -11.03
N PRO A 41 -10.86 5.17 -10.86
CA PRO A 41 -11.15 4.48 -9.61
C PRO A 41 -10.31 4.97 -8.44
N ILE A 42 -9.11 5.51 -8.69
CA ILE A 42 -8.24 6.07 -7.66
C ILE A 42 -8.83 7.38 -7.14
N VAL A 43 -9.29 8.25 -8.04
CA VAL A 43 -9.97 9.51 -7.68
C VAL A 43 -11.29 9.22 -6.97
N ALA A 44 -12.07 8.27 -7.50
CA ALA A 44 -13.32 7.85 -6.87
C ALA A 44 -13.08 7.28 -5.45
N ALA A 45 -12.00 6.54 -5.24
CA ALA A 45 -11.63 6.03 -3.92
C ALA A 45 -11.26 7.16 -2.94
N ASN A 46 -10.56 8.22 -3.40
CA ASN A 46 -10.28 9.38 -2.56
C ASN A 46 -11.56 10.10 -2.14
N ILE A 47 -12.48 10.30 -3.07
CA ILE A 47 -13.79 10.91 -2.79
C ILE A 47 -14.59 10.02 -1.81
N ALA A 48 -14.58 8.72 -2.02
CA ALA A 48 -15.27 7.78 -1.15
C ALA A 48 -14.65 7.73 0.26
N LEU A 49 -13.33 7.76 0.40
CA LEU A 49 -12.65 7.87 1.70
C LEU A 49 -12.97 9.18 2.40
N ALA A 50 -13.00 10.29 1.66
CA ALA A 50 -13.42 11.59 2.19
C ALA A 50 -14.86 11.55 2.69
N TYR A 51 -15.77 11.01 1.88
CA TYR A 51 -17.18 10.88 2.24
C TYR A 51 -17.37 9.95 3.46
N PHE A 52 -16.68 8.82 3.50
CA PHE A 52 -16.69 7.90 4.61
C PHE A 52 -16.20 8.57 5.92
N ALA A 53 -15.09 9.32 5.84
CA ALA A 53 -14.58 10.10 6.96
C ALA A 53 -15.58 11.19 7.40
N TYR A 54 -16.21 11.87 6.45
CA TYR A 54 -17.26 12.86 6.72
C TYR A 54 -18.46 12.25 7.45
N LEU A 55 -18.95 11.09 7.01
CA LEU A 55 -20.05 10.36 7.68
C LEU A 55 -19.70 9.94 9.12
N LYS A 56 -18.42 9.72 9.42
CA LYS A 56 -17.91 9.46 10.78
C LYS A 56 -17.75 10.73 11.62
N GLY A 57 -18.12 11.90 11.08
CA GLY A 57 -18.01 13.19 11.77
C GLY A 57 -16.58 13.70 11.92
N THR A 58 -15.62 13.15 11.18
CA THR A 58 -14.22 13.52 11.30
C THR A 58 -13.89 14.76 10.45
N ARG A 59 -12.99 15.63 10.93
CA ARG A 59 -12.47 16.77 10.15
C ARG A 59 -11.46 16.35 9.11
N GLY A 60 -10.87 15.16 9.25
CA GLY A 60 -9.83 14.60 8.39
C GLY A 60 -10.29 14.26 6.98
N TRP A 61 -11.61 14.36 6.65
CA TRP A 61 -12.08 14.18 5.28
C TRP A 61 -11.38 15.07 4.26
N ARG A 62 -10.95 16.30 4.67
CA ARG A 62 -10.24 17.25 3.83
C ARG A 62 -8.88 16.72 3.36
N PHE A 63 -8.26 15.85 4.15
CA PHE A 63 -6.99 15.22 3.80
C PHE A 63 -7.10 14.43 2.50
N PHE A 64 -8.17 13.68 2.30
CA PHE A 64 -8.35 12.85 1.11
C PHE A 64 -8.58 13.66 -0.17
N LEU A 65 -9.14 14.86 -0.07
CA LEU A 65 -9.45 15.70 -1.24
C LEU A 65 -8.36 16.71 -1.57
N PHE A 66 -7.67 17.25 -0.56
CA PHE A 66 -6.85 18.45 -0.74
C PHE A 66 -5.38 18.26 -0.33
N ASN A 67 -5.00 17.11 0.20
CA ASN A 67 -3.63 16.92 0.62
C ASN A 67 -2.73 16.62 -0.58
N PHE A 68 -1.73 17.49 -0.78
CA PHE A 68 -0.77 17.37 -1.89
C PHE A 68 -0.06 16.02 -1.92
N TYR A 69 0.37 15.51 -0.76
CA TYR A 69 1.02 14.20 -0.68
C TYR A 69 0.15 13.10 -1.30
N LEU A 70 -1.12 13.04 -0.91
CA LEU A 70 -2.02 11.99 -1.37
C LEU A 70 -2.28 12.12 -2.88
N ILE A 71 -2.52 13.36 -3.35
CA ILE A 71 -2.72 13.60 -4.78
C ILE A 71 -1.47 13.21 -5.58
N ALA A 72 -0.29 13.62 -5.14
CA ALA A 72 0.95 13.32 -5.83
C ALA A 72 1.27 11.82 -5.85
N THR A 73 1.22 11.15 -4.70
CA THR A 73 1.68 9.76 -4.58
C THR A 73 0.68 8.72 -5.08
N THR A 74 -0.59 9.06 -5.16
CA THR A 74 -1.61 8.11 -5.62
C THR A 74 -2.23 8.51 -6.96
N VAL A 75 -2.86 9.68 -7.05
CA VAL A 75 -3.56 10.09 -8.28
C VAL A 75 -2.58 10.38 -9.40
N THR A 76 -1.52 11.18 -9.14
CA THR A 76 -0.53 11.53 -10.18
C THR A 76 0.23 10.28 -10.63
N TRP A 77 0.64 9.43 -9.71
CA TRP A 77 1.35 8.17 -10.05
C TRP A 77 0.43 7.06 -10.57
N GLY A 78 -0.90 7.21 -10.45
CA GLY A 78 -1.85 6.19 -10.90
C GLY A 78 -1.77 4.91 -10.07
N LYS A 79 -1.44 5.01 -8.77
CA LYS A 79 -1.30 3.86 -7.88
C LYS A 79 -2.59 3.57 -7.13
N PRO A 80 -3.09 2.31 -7.13
CA PRO A 80 -4.40 1.95 -6.59
C PRO A 80 -4.45 1.80 -5.06
N ASP A 81 -3.46 2.32 -4.33
CA ASP A 81 -3.34 2.17 -2.87
C ASP A 81 -4.56 2.71 -2.13
N ASN A 82 -5.14 3.82 -2.60
CA ASN A 82 -6.34 4.41 -2.00
C ASN A 82 -7.56 3.52 -2.21
N LEU A 83 -7.68 2.90 -3.38
CA LEU A 83 -8.78 1.97 -3.66
C LEU A 83 -8.66 0.71 -2.79
N ALA A 84 -7.45 0.14 -2.70
CA ALA A 84 -7.19 -0.99 -1.81
C ALA A 84 -7.46 -0.61 -0.35
N THR A 85 -7.02 0.56 0.11
CA THR A 85 -7.27 1.07 1.47
C THR A 85 -8.76 1.25 1.75
N LEU A 86 -9.51 1.86 0.82
CA LEU A 86 -10.95 2.03 0.97
C LEU A 86 -11.65 0.70 1.21
N LEU A 87 -11.40 -0.28 0.33
CA LEU A 87 -12.02 -1.60 0.42
C LEU A 87 -11.64 -2.32 1.72
N ALA A 88 -10.37 -2.28 2.12
CA ALA A 88 -9.88 -2.90 3.33
C ALA A 88 -10.49 -2.26 4.60
N VAL A 89 -10.57 -0.94 4.65
CA VAL A 89 -11.14 -0.21 5.78
C VAL A 89 -12.65 -0.42 5.87
N VAL A 90 -13.38 -0.37 4.75
CA VAL A 90 -14.83 -0.67 4.73
C VAL A 90 -15.08 -2.12 5.15
N ALA A 91 -14.26 -3.07 4.68
CA ALA A 91 -14.32 -4.47 5.15
C ALA A 91 -14.16 -4.59 6.67
N LEU A 92 -13.26 -3.78 7.27
CA LEU A 92 -12.95 -3.85 8.69
C LEU A 92 -14.02 -3.20 9.56
N VAL A 93 -14.56 -2.03 9.16
CA VAL A 93 -15.36 -1.18 10.07
C VAL A 93 -16.82 -0.99 9.69
N ALA A 94 -17.21 -1.36 8.47
CA ALA A 94 -18.56 -1.09 7.96
C ALA A 94 -19.27 -2.32 7.38
N ALA A 95 -18.57 -3.43 7.10
CA ALA A 95 -19.21 -4.63 6.61
C ALA A 95 -19.90 -5.42 7.72
N ASP A 96 -21.20 -5.67 7.58
CA ASP A 96 -22.00 -6.34 8.60
C ASP A 96 -21.90 -7.86 8.55
N SER A 97 -21.70 -8.44 7.34
CA SER A 97 -21.61 -9.88 7.14
C SER A 97 -20.18 -10.37 6.93
N ALA A 98 -19.92 -11.64 7.23
CA ALA A 98 -18.66 -12.31 6.92
C ALA A 98 -18.35 -12.24 5.42
N THR A 99 -19.34 -12.55 4.58
CA THR A 99 -19.22 -12.57 3.12
C THR A 99 -18.88 -11.19 2.55
N SER A 100 -19.59 -10.12 2.98
CA SER A 100 -19.28 -8.76 2.54
C SER A 100 -17.88 -8.34 2.95
N SER A 101 -17.49 -8.66 4.18
CA SER A 101 -16.15 -8.37 4.71
C SER A 101 -15.08 -9.14 3.95
N ALA A 102 -15.30 -10.43 3.69
CA ALA A 102 -14.38 -11.29 2.94
C ALA A 102 -14.22 -10.83 1.49
N LEU A 103 -15.32 -10.53 0.80
CA LEU A 103 -15.28 -10.06 -0.58
C LEU A 103 -14.51 -8.75 -0.71
N LEU A 104 -14.80 -7.77 0.13
CA LEU A 104 -14.11 -6.47 0.12
C LEU A 104 -12.63 -6.60 0.44
N LEU A 105 -12.27 -7.42 1.46
CA LEU A 105 -10.89 -7.66 1.82
C LEU A 105 -10.13 -8.38 0.70
N SER A 106 -10.72 -9.43 0.12
CA SER A 106 -10.11 -10.19 -0.97
C SER A 106 -9.92 -9.32 -2.22
N THR A 107 -10.90 -8.48 -2.55
CA THR A 107 -10.79 -7.53 -3.67
C THR A 107 -9.67 -6.52 -3.39
N SER A 108 -9.57 -6.01 -2.16
CA SER A 108 -8.47 -5.13 -1.75
C SER A 108 -7.11 -5.79 -1.92
N LEU A 109 -6.95 -7.03 -1.43
CA LEU A 109 -5.70 -7.82 -1.55
C LEU A 109 -5.34 -8.07 -3.02
N MET A 110 -6.35 -8.29 -3.87
CA MET A 110 -6.16 -8.58 -5.30
C MET A 110 -6.03 -7.32 -6.17
N ILE A 111 -6.29 -6.14 -5.63
CA ILE A 111 -5.89 -4.87 -6.24
C ILE A 111 -4.46 -4.53 -5.81
N LYS A 112 -4.18 -4.63 -4.52
CA LYS A 112 -2.85 -4.42 -3.94
C LYS A 112 -2.76 -5.10 -2.57
N PRO A 113 -1.72 -5.89 -2.27
CA PRO A 113 -1.63 -6.66 -1.02
C PRO A 113 -1.36 -5.78 0.21
N LEU A 114 -1.66 -4.48 0.14
CA LEU A 114 -1.52 -3.54 1.24
C LEU A 114 -2.43 -3.89 2.43
N ALA A 115 -3.60 -4.49 2.15
CA ALA A 115 -4.56 -4.90 3.18
C ALA A 115 -4.02 -5.96 4.15
N VAL A 116 -2.93 -6.66 3.81
CA VAL A 116 -2.21 -7.54 4.75
C VAL A 116 -1.80 -6.78 6.01
N ALA A 117 -1.51 -5.48 5.90
CA ALA A 117 -1.15 -4.62 7.03
C ALA A 117 -2.22 -4.57 8.14
N ILE A 118 -3.49 -4.74 7.80
CA ILE A 118 -4.61 -4.71 8.77
C ILE A 118 -5.23 -6.09 9.01
N LEU A 119 -4.75 -7.13 8.33
CA LEU A 119 -5.28 -8.49 8.48
C LEU A 119 -5.34 -8.95 9.95
N PRO A 120 -4.32 -8.71 10.82
CA PRO A 120 -4.39 -9.09 12.22
C PRO A 120 -5.59 -8.47 12.98
N ALA A 121 -6.07 -7.28 12.57
CA ALA A 121 -7.21 -6.64 13.22
C ALA A 121 -8.54 -7.37 12.95
N PHE A 122 -8.66 -8.10 11.85
CA PHE A 122 -9.85 -8.94 11.61
C PHE A 122 -9.95 -10.07 12.62
N PHE A 123 -8.83 -10.58 13.14
CA PHE A 123 -8.86 -11.62 14.18
C PHE A 123 -9.42 -11.13 15.52
N LEU A 124 -9.39 -9.83 15.80
CA LEU A 124 -10.15 -9.28 16.95
C LEU A 124 -11.66 -9.37 16.74
N ARG A 125 -12.14 -9.18 15.51
CA ARG A 125 -13.57 -9.36 15.17
C ARG A 125 -14.03 -10.81 15.33
N LEU A 126 -13.15 -11.80 15.11
CA LEU A 126 -13.48 -13.22 15.29
C LEU A 126 -13.88 -13.54 16.74
N ARG A 127 -13.34 -12.80 17.70
CA ARG A 127 -13.66 -13.02 19.13
C ARG A 127 -15.02 -12.47 19.55
N THR A 128 -15.48 -11.43 18.88
CA THR A 128 -16.78 -10.77 19.18
C THR A 128 -17.93 -11.37 18.40
N ASN A 129 -17.63 -12.17 17.40
CA ASN A 129 -18.61 -12.83 16.52
C ASN A 129 -18.64 -14.34 16.77
N PRO A 130 -19.74 -15.01 16.40
CA PRO A 130 -19.82 -16.48 16.48
C PRO A 130 -18.68 -17.13 15.69
N ILE A 131 -18.20 -18.28 16.18
CA ILE A 131 -17.17 -19.08 15.51
C ILE A 131 -17.50 -19.33 14.04
N ARG A 132 -18.77 -19.57 13.73
CA ARG A 132 -19.25 -19.77 12.34
C ARG A 132 -18.95 -18.57 11.45
N TRP A 133 -19.06 -17.35 11.98
CA TRP A 133 -18.70 -16.13 11.24
C TRP A 133 -17.20 -16.14 10.88
N GLY A 134 -16.37 -16.50 11.85
CA GLY A 134 -14.91 -16.55 11.64
C GLY A 134 -14.49 -17.60 10.62
N VAL A 135 -15.03 -18.80 10.71
CA VAL A 135 -14.74 -19.89 9.76
C VAL A 135 -15.22 -19.53 8.36
N SER A 136 -16.47 -19.04 8.23
CA SER A 136 -17.00 -18.57 6.94
C SER A 136 -16.11 -17.46 6.35
N PHE A 137 -15.78 -16.44 7.14
CA PHE A 137 -14.91 -15.36 6.71
C PHE A 137 -13.56 -15.84 6.16
N MET A 138 -12.87 -16.74 6.89
CA MET A 138 -11.57 -17.24 6.45
C MET A 138 -11.66 -18.07 5.17
N ILE A 139 -12.65 -18.96 5.06
CA ILE A 139 -12.90 -19.76 3.86
C ILE A 139 -13.21 -18.84 2.68
N GLU A 140 -14.08 -17.87 2.87
CA GLU A 140 -14.51 -16.95 1.83
C GLU A 140 -13.38 -16.02 1.39
N VAL A 141 -12.56 -15.50 2.32
CA VAL A 141 -11.35 -14.72 1.97
C VAL A 141 -10.40 -15.54 1.10
N PHE A 142 -10.16 -16.80 1.48
CA PHE A 142 -9.32 -17.67 0.68
C PHE A 142 -9.93 -17.95 -0.70
N ALA A 143 -11.19 -18.32 -0.76
CA ALA A 143 -11.89 -18.66 -1.99
C ALA A 143 -11.97 -17.46 -2.95
N PHE A 144 -12.38 -16.29 -2.46
CA PHE A 144 -12.45 -15.08 -3.27
C PHE A 144 -11.05 -14.62 -3.73
N SER A 145 -10.06 -14.66 -2.82
CA SER A 145 -8.69 -14.29 -3.20
C SER A 145 -8.12 -15.24 -4.25
N ALA A 146 -8.31 -16.54 -4.08
CA ALA A 146 -7.88 -17.53 -5.06
C ALA A 146 -8.59 -17.34 -6.41
N GLY A 147 -9.91 -17.13 -6.41
CA GLY A 147 -10.68 -16.88 -7.62
C GLY A 147 -10.27 -15.60 -8.35
N LEU A 148 -10.11 -14.50 -7.63
CA LEU A 148 -9.69 -13.21 -8.19
C LEU A 148 -8.22 -13.23 -8.66
N PHE A 149 -7.38 -14.05 -8.02
CA PHE A 149 -5.98 -14.21 -8.41
C PHE A 149 -5.81 -15.13 -9.61
N LEU A 150 -6.38 -16.34 -9.55
CA LEU A 150 -6.22 -17.36 -10.59
C LEU A 150 -7.12 -17.11 -11.80
N GLY A 151 -8.29 -16.50 -11.60
CA GLY A 151 -9.24 -16.23 -12.68
C GLY A 151 -8.63 -15.58 -13.91
N PRO A 152 -7.87 -14.48 -13.79
CA PRO A 152 -7.20 -13.86 -14.92
C PRO A 152 -6.23 -14.79 -15.66
N PHE A 153 -5.49 -15.65 -14.94
CA PHE A 153 -4.58 -16.60 -15.58
C PHE A 153 -5.34 -17.63 -16.42
N VAL A 154 -6.45 -18.14 -15.89
CA VAL A 154 -7.30 -19.11 -16.61
C VAL A 154 -8.00 -18.45 -17.81
N ILE A 155 -8.57 -17.24 -17.62
CA ILE A 155 -9.37 -16.56 -18.65
C ILE A 155 -8.48 -16.07 -19.80
N PHE A 156 -7.30 -15.51 -19.48
CA PHE A 156 -6.41 -14.92 -20.48
C PHE A 156 -5.25 -15.82 -20.90
N GLY A 157 -5.16 -17.04 -20.35
CA GLY A 157 -4.07 -17.97 -20.65
C GLY A 157 -2.69 -17.44 -20.24
N TRP A 158 -2.62 -16.64 -19.16
CA TRP A 158 -1.34 -16.11 -18.70
C TRP A 158 -0.48 -17.23 -18.07
N PRO A 159 0.84 -17.27 -18.36
CA PRO A 159 1.72 -18.26 -17.76
C PRO A 159 1.87 -18.03 -16.26
N ILE A 160 1.72 -19.10 -15.46
CA ILE A 160 1.75 -19.02 -13.98
C ILE A 160 3.15 -18.66 -13.45
N GLU A 161 4.20 -18.89 -14.24
CA GLU A 161 5.58 -18.58 -13.93
C GLU A 161 5.82 -17.09 -13.66
N ILE A 162 4.95 -16.23 -14.18
CA ILE A 162 4.95 -14.79 -13.91
C ILE A 162 4.74 -14.50 -12.43
N VAL A 163 3.96 -15.35 -11.74
CA VAL A 163 3.71 -15.23 -10.31
C VAL A 163 5.00 -15.37 -9.52
N THR A 164 5.80 -16.39 -9.85
CA THR A 164 7.05 -16.66 -9.12
C THR A 164 8.06 -15.55 -9.27
N SER A 165 8.17 -14.96 -10.46
CA SER A 165 9.04 -13.80 -10.71
C SER A 165 8.55 -12.54 -9.98
N GLY A 166 7.24 -12.33 -9.93
CA GLY A 166 6.63 -11.22 -9.17
C GLY A 166 6.86 -11.34 -7.67
N PHE A 167 6.67 -12.54 -7.11
CA PHE A 167 6.93 -12.78 -5.68
C PHE A 167 8.40 -12.59 -5.31
N SER A 168 9.33 -13.10 -6.10
CA SER A 168 10.76 -12.92 -5.83
C SER A 168 11.15 -11.44 -5.83
N SER A 169 10.58 -10.63 -6.72
CA SER A 169 10.83 -9.19 -6.74
C SER A 169 10.28 -8.47 -5.50
N TRP A 170 9.15 -8.90 -4.96
CA TRP A 170 8.55 -8.27 -3.78
C TRP A 170 9.35 -8.48 -2.49
N PHE A 171 9.96 -9.65 -2.34
CA PHE A 171 10.77 -9.99 -1.17
C PHE A 171 12.25 -9.63 -1.34
N GLY A 172 12.69 -9.43 -2.58
CA GLY A 172 14.09 -9.15 -2.92
C GLY A 172 14.47 -7.67 -2.99
N HIS A 173 13.53 -6.74 -2.74
CA HIS A 173 13.82 -5.31 -2.79
C HIS A 173 13.90 -4.69 -1.39
N ALA A 174 14.81 -3.73 -1.23
CA ALA A 174 14.96 -2.90 -0.05
C ALA A 174 14.97 -1.43 -0.45
N GLY A 175 14.36 -0.58 0.34
CA GLY A 175 14.38 0.85 0.04
C GLY A 175 13.04 1.56 0.25
N ALA A 176 12.82 2.63 -0.47
CA ALA A 176 11.70 3.54 -0.28
C ALA A 176 11.64 4.05 1.18
N LEU A 177 10.48 4.26 1.80
CA LEU A 177 10.33 4.67 3.20
C LEU A 177 10.53 3.50 4.19
N SER A 178 11.60 2.73 4.01
CA SER A 178 11.97 1.62 4.88
C SER A 178 13.31 1.89 5.56
N PRO A 179 13.54 1.35 6.78
CA PRO A 179 14.85 1.42 7.43
C PRO A 179 15.93 0.70 6.61
N PHE A 180 15.53 -0.20 5.71
CA PHE A 180 16.45 -0.92 4.82
C PHE A 180 17.03 -0.08 3.67
N ASN A 181 16.75 1.22 3.62
CA ASN A 181 17.42 2.15 2.67
C ASN A 181 18.95 2.16 2.82
N PHE A 182 19.50 1.76 3.97
CA PHE A 182 20.95 1.63 4.12
C PHE A 182 21.56 0.63 3.12
N VAL A 183 20.80 -0.37 2.69
CA VAL A 183 21.27 -1.34 1.68
C VAL A 183 21.66 -0.65 0.39
N ALA A 184 20.85 0.31 -0.08
CA ALA A 184 21.16 1.07 -1.29
C ALA A 184 22.42 1.94 -1.12
N ILE A 185 22.69 2.43 0.09
CA ILE A 185 23.90 3.19 0.41
C ILE A 185 25.15 2.30 0.33
N GLU A 186 25.06 1.09 0.88
CA GLU A 186 26.18 0.16 0.94
C GLU A 186 26.45 -0.58 -0.39
N THR A 187 25.39 -0.96 -1.10
CA THR A 187 25.50 -1.82 -2.28
C THR A 187 25.34 -1.07 -3.63
N GLY A 188 24.88 0.19 -3.58
CA GLY A 188 24.52 0.96 -4.77
C GLY A 188 23.27 0.45 -5.49
N THR A 189 22.53 -0.52 -4.91
CA THR A 189 21.32 -1.10 -5.49
C THR A 189 20.19 -1.20 -4.48
N GLU A 190 18.94 -1.13 -4.94
CA GLU A 190 17.76 -1.36 -4.09
C GLU A 190 17.38 -2.85 -4.00
N GLN A 191 18.32 -3.75 -4.29
CA GLN A 191 18.14 -5.19 -4.16
C GLN A 191 18.74 -5.69 -2.84
N LEU A 192 17.96 -6.51 -2.11
CA LEU A 192 18.48 -7.18 -0.91
C LEU A 192 19.58 -8.17 -1.30
N PRO A 193 20.77 -8.05 -0.71
CA PRO A 193 21.79 -9.06 -0.90
C PRO A 193 21.31 -10.39 -0.33
N PRO A 194 21.81 -11.55 -0.83
CA PRO A 194 21.39 -12.87 -0.37
C PRO A 194 21.47 -13.07 1.15
N THR A 195 22.42 -12.41 1.78
CA THR A 195 22.63 -12.43 3.24
C THR A 195 21.49 -11.76 4.03
N LEU A 196 20.69 -10.90 3.39
CA LEU A 196 19.58 -10.19 4.01
C LEU A 196 18.20 -10.64 3.48
N TRP A 197 18.11 -11.68 2.67
CA TRP A 197 16.82 -12.17 2.18
C TRP A 197 15.84 -12.54 3.30
N TRP A 198 16.35 -12.94 4.45
CA TRP A 198 15.52 -13.20 5.64
C TRP A 198 14.69 -11.97 6.06
N ALA A 199 15.14 -10.76 5.75
CA ALA A 199 14.42 -9.53 6.08
C ALA A 199 13.03 -9.46 5.42
N GLY A 200 12.87 -10.04 4.22
CA GLY A 200 11.58 -10.15 3.56
C GLY A 200 10.54 -10.95 4.36
N TYR A 201 11.00 -11.89 5.19
CA TYR A 201 10.11 -12.72 6.02
C TYR A 201 9.75 -12.07 7.36
N LEU A 202 10.40 -10.98 7.77
CA LEU A 202 10.09 -10.28 9.03
C LEU A 202 8.63 -9.83 9.09
N VAL A 203 8.09 -9.39 7.96
CA VAL A 203 6.69 -8.97 7.88
C VAL A 203 5.72 -10.14 8.12
N VAL A 204 6.08 -11.34 7.66
CA VAL A 204 5.28 -12.56 7.89
C VAL A 204 5.30 -12.92 9.36
N VAL A 205 6.51 -12.97 9.96
CA VAL A 205 6.68 -13.25 11.40
C VAL A 205 5.93 -12.22 12.25
N GLY A 206 6.08 -10.93 11.95
CA GLY A 206 5.38 -9.86 12.64
C GLY A 206 3.85 -9.99 12.52
N THR A 207 3.34 -10.36 11.34
CA THR A 207 1.91 -10.60 11.14
C THR A 207 1.42 -11.78 11.98
N VAL A 208 2.14 -12.88 11.99
CA VAL A 208 1.79 -14.08 12.80
C VAL A 208 1.78 -13.75 14.29
N VAL A 209 2.79 -13.03 14.79
CA VAL A 209 2.86 -12.59 16.20
C VAL A 209 1.68 -11.70 16.55
N LEU A 210 1.32 -10.77 15.67
CA LEU A 210 0.16 -9.90 15.88
C LEU A 210 -1.17 -10.69 15.86
N VAL A 211 -1.33 -11.65 14.95
CA VAL A 211 -2.51 -12.51 14.95
C VAL A 211 -2.61 -13.28 16.28
N ALA A 212 -1.51 -13.91 16.72
CA ALA A 212 -1.49 -14.61 18.02
C ALA A 212 -1.82 -13.65 19.18
N TYR A 213 -1.25 -12.44 19.17
CA TYR A 213 -1.56 -11.43 20.18
C TYR A 213 -3.03 -11.00 20.13
N ALA A 214 -3.63 -10.82 18.93
CA ALA A 214 -5.05 -10.52 18.77
C ALA A 214 -5.95 -11.58 19.41
N LEU A 215 -5.58 -12.86 19.28
CA LEU A 215 -6.35 -13.97 19.83
C LEU A 215 -6.27 -14.04 21.37
N ILE A 216 -5.20 -13.54 21.99
CA ILE A 216 -4.97 -13.58 23.44
C ILE A 216 -5.43 -12.28 24.12
N SER A 217 -5.33 -11.15 23.47
CA SER A 217 -5.56 -9.80 24.01
C SER A 217 -7.02 -9.59 24.44
N LYS A 218 -7.25 -9.14 25.67
CA LYS A 218 -8.60 -9.07 26.27
C LYS A 218 -9.43 -7.86 25.85
N SER A 219 -8.84 -6.74 25.46
CA SER A 219 -9.59 -5.52 25.14
C SER A 219 -8.76 -4.56 24.31
N GLN A 220 -9.06 -4.47 23.02
CA GLN A 220 -8.52 -3.39 22.19
C GLN A 220 -9.57 -2.96 21.16
N SER A 221 -9.63 -1.65 20.88
CA SER A 221 -10.38 -1.13 19.74
C SER A 221 -9.79 -1.71 18.44
N THR A 222 -10.66 -2.23 17.57
CA THR A 222 -10.27 -2.78 16.27
C THR A 222 -9.45 -1.78 15.45
N LEU A 223 -9.82 -0.49 15.47
CA LEU A 223 -9.08 0.56 14.77
C LEU A 223 -7.68 0.79 15.37
N ARG A 224 -7.56 0.85 16.70
CA ARG A 224 -6.24 0.98 17.36
C ARG A 224 -5.34 -0.20 17.02
N TYR A 225 -5.93 -1.40 16.99
CA TYR A 225 -5.17 -2.59 16.64
C TYR A 225 -4.75 -2.60 15.16
N ALA A 226 -5.61 -2.12 14.25
CA ALA A 226 -5.29 -1.96 12.85
C ALA A 226 -4.16 -0.93 12.63
N ILE A 227 -4.13 0.16 13.40
CA ILE A 227 -3.02 1.12 13.39
C ILE A 227 -1.72 0.46 13.84
N LEU A 228 -1.74 -0.27 14.96
CA LEU A 228 -0.57 -1.01 15.45
C LEU A 228 -0.06 -2.02 14.42
N SER A 229 -0.96 -2.80 13.88
CA SER A 229 -0.66 -3.81 12.86
C SER A 229 -0.05 -3.19 11.60
N SER A 230 -0.63 -2.08 11.13
CA SER A 230 -0.09 -1.34 9.98
C SER A 230 1.28 -0.75 10.29
N ALA A 231 1.51 -0.22 11.49
CA ALA A 231 2.81 0.32 11.88
C ALA A 231 3.88 -0.78 11.93
N VAL A 232 3.57 -1.95 12.49
CA VAL A 232 4.48 -3.10 12.49
C VAL A 232 4.78 -3.56 11.07
N PHE A 233 3.75 -3.70 10.22
CA PHE A 233 3.91 -4.08 8.84
C PHE A 233 4.85 -3.12 8.08
N LEU A 234 4.61 -1.81 8.19
CA LEU A 234 5.41 -0.79 7.53
C LEU A 234 6.84 -0.69 8.08
N THR A 235 7.04 -1.05 9.35
CA THR A 235 8.39 -1.07 9.97
C THR A 235 9.21 -2.27 9.53
N LEU A 236 8.59 -3.45 9.45
CA LEU A 236 9.28 -4.71 9.17
C LEU A 236 9.45 -4.99 7.68
N ARG A 237 8.70 -4.31 6.82
CA ARG A 237 8.78 -4.51 5.38
C ARG A 237 10.04 -3.85 4.81
N PRO A 238 10.89 -4.59 4.06
CA PRO A 238 12.12 -4.03 3.48
C PRO A 238 11.87 -2.95 2.43
N TRP A 239 10.73 -2.98 1.75
CA TRP A 239 10.33 -1.99 0.76
C TRP A 239 8.97 -1.38 1.09
N ASN A 240 8.93 -0.08 1.37
CA ASN A 240 7.70 0.67 1.60
C ASN A 240 7.60 1.88 0.69
N SER A 241 6.90 1.76 -0.41
CA SER A 241 6.61 2.93 -1.24
C SER A 241 5.77 3.95 -0.48
N GLU A 242 5.94 5.22 -0.78
CA GLU A 242 5.30 6.35 -0.11
C GLU A 242 3.77 6.22 -0.12
N GLN A 243 3.20 5.75 -1.23
CA GLN A 243 1.75 5.56 -1.35
C GLN A 243 1.18 4.49 -0.39
N ASN A 244 2.00 3.54 0.09
CA ASN A 244 1.53 2.51 1.02
C ASN A 244 1.09 3.06 2.38
N LEU A 245 1.51 4.28 2.72
CA LEU A 245 1.19 4.90 4.00
C LEU A 245 -0.26 5.33 4.10
N VAL A 246 -0.98 5.40 2.98
CA VAL A 246 -2.38 5.83 2.96
C VAL A 246 -3.23 4.99 3.92
N ILE A 247 -2.94 3.69 4.10
CA ILE A 247 -3.70 2.83 4.99
C ILE A 247 -3.61 3.27 6.45
N VAL A 248 -2.40 3.51 6.96
CA VAL A 248 -2.22 3.95 8.35
C VAL A 248 -2.71 5.37 8.58
N LEU A 249 -2.56 6.27 7.61
CA LEU A 249 -3.08 7.64 7.67
C LEU A 249 -4.62 7.64 7.74
N THR A 250 -5.26 6.79 6.93
CA THR A 250 -6.72 6.61 6.96
C THR A 250 -7.20 6.11 8.31
N LEU A 251 -6.52 5.12 8.89
CA LEU A 251 -6.88 4.59 10.20
C LEU A 251 -6.74 5.62 11.32
N PHE A 252 -5.67 6.45 11.31
CA PHE A 252 -5.54 7.56 12.25
C PHE A 252 -6.68 8.56 12.13
N ILE A 253 -7.04 8.97 10.91
CA ILE A 253 -8.17 9.89 10.67
C ILE A 253 -9.48 9.31 11.21
N LEU A 254 -9.73 8.02 10.99
CA LEU A 254 -10.96 7.37 11.44
C LEU A 254 -11.01 7.17 12.96
N LEU A 255 -9.86 7.02 13.62
CA LEU A 255 -9.79 6.88 15.08
C LEU A 255 -9.86 8.23 15.79
N SER A 256 -9.02 9.19 15.37
CA SER A 256 -8.78 10.44 16.10
C SER A 256 -9.59 11.63 15.54
N GLY A 257 -10.25 11.44 14.40
CA GLY A 257 -11.00 12.51 13.71
C GLY A 257 -10.15 13.39 12.81
N ASP A 258 -8.83 13.36 12.95
CA ASP A 258 -7.85 14.07 12.13
C ASP A 258 -6.49 13.34 12.19
N LEU A 259 -5.50 13.82 11.46
CA LEU A 259 -4.13 13.32 11.60
C LEU A 259 -3.50 13.85 12.89
N PRO A 260 -2.98 12.97 13.76
CA PRO A 260 -2.41 13.36 15.05
C PRO A 260 -1.12 14.19 14.90
N SER A 261 -0.44 14.07 13.74
CA SER A 261 0.75 14.87 13.43
C SER A 261 0.87 15.11 11.92
N ARG A 262 1.13 16.36 11.53
CA ARG A 262 1.41 16.72 10.12
C ARG A 262 2.65 16.01 9.56
N TRP A 263 3.60 15.65 10.39
CA TRP A 263 4.83 14.99 9.98
C TRP A 263 4.61 13.61 9.40
N LEU A 264 3.47 12.97 9.68
CA LEU A 264 3.08 11.68 9.10
C LEU A 264 2.94 11.75 7.57
N TRP A 265 2.67 12.92 6.98
CA TRP A 265 2.60 13.08 5.53
C TRP A 265 3.66 14.05 4.98
N VAL A 266 4.15 15.00 5.78
CA VAL A 266 5.20 15.94 5.33
C VAL A 266 6.51 15.21 5.02
N ILE A 267 6.96 14.33 5.92
CA ILE A 267 8.19 13.56 5.69
C ILE A 267 8.09 12.66 4.45
N PRO A 268 7.01 11.88 4.25
CA PRO A 268 6.82 11.13 3.00
C PRO A 268 6.76 12.01 1.75
N THR A 269 6.22 13.22 1.83
CA THR A 269 6.26 14.17 0.72
C THR A 269 7.69 14.59 0.40
N MET A 270 8.46 14.96 1.41
CA MET A 270 9.88 15.29 1.24
C MET A 270 10.66 14.11 0.65
N PHE A 271 10.38 12.91 1.16
CA PHE A 271 10.99 11.69 0.62
C PHE A 271 10.61 11.48 -0.86
N ALA A 272 9.34 11.62 -1.22
CA ALA A 272 8.87 11.49 -2.60
C ALA A 272 9.58 12.50 -3.55
N LEU A 273 9.83 13.73 -3.08
CA LEU A 273 10.58 14.72 -3.84
C LEU A 273 12.06 14.35 -4.06
N THR A 274 12.63 13.54 -3.18
CA THR A 274 14.00 13.01 -3.34
C THR A 274 14.06 11.73 -4.18
N ASN A 275 12.92 11.19 -4.57
CA ASN A 275 12.86 9.96 -5.33
C ASN A 275 12.94 10.23 -6.84
N SER A 276 13.94 9.65 -7.49
CA SER A 276 14.07 9.70 -8.94
C SER A 276 12.89 9.06 -9.70
N SER A 277 12.07 8.24 -9.01
CA SER A 277 10.86 7.63 -9.61
C SER A 277 9.66 8.57 -9.77
N LEU A 278 9.76 9.86 -9.36
CA LEU A 278 8.83 10.88 -9.85
C LEU A 278 8.89 11.05 -11.38
N GLN A 279 9.97 10.57 -11.97
CA GLN A 279 10.32 10.74 -13.36
C GLN A 279 9.31 10.20 -14.39
N PRO A 280 8.78 8.96 -14.28
CA PRO A 280 8.00 8.41 -15.38
C PRO A 280 6.74 9.22 -15.70
N GLN A 281 6.10 9.82 -14.69
CA GLN A 281 4.88 10.61 -14.91
C GLN A 281 5.17 12.03 -15.35
N PHE A 282 6.25 12.63 -14.85
CA PHE A 282 6.72 13.94 -15.31
C PHE A 282 7.47 13.83 -16.64
N TYR A 283 8.10 12.70 -16.91
CA TYR A 283 8.80 12.46 -18.18
C TYR A 283 7.87 12.60 -19.38
N LEU A 284 6.63 12.16 -19.27
CA LEU A 284 5.62 12.33 -20.33
C LEU A 284 5.20 13.78 -20.54
N LEU A 285 5.30 14.61 -19.49
CA LEU A 285 4.89 16.02 -19.56
C LEU A 285 6.06 16.96 -19.91
N VAL A 286 7.23 16.69 -19.35
CA VAL A 286 8.42 17.56 -19.43
C VAL A 286 9.72 16.74 -19.48
N PRO A 287 9.95 15.93 -20.52
CA PRO A 287 11.07 14.98 -20.57
C PRO A 287 12.43 15.66 -20.40
N ARG A 288 12.64 16.83 -20.99
CA ARG A 288 13.92 17.57 -20.89
C ARG A 288 14.27 17.96 -19.46
N ILE A 289 13.28 18.43 -18.69
CA ILE A 289 13.49 18.84 -17.28
C ILE A 289 13.90 17.63 -16.45
N VAL A 290 13.33 16.47 -16.72
CA VAL A 290 13.67 15.23 -15.98
C VAL A 290 15.11 14.80 -16.28
N ASP A 291 15.53 14.83 -17.53
CA ASP A 291 16.91 14.48 -17.91
C ASP A 291 17.92 15.46 -17.31
N GLU A 292 17.63 16.76 -17.34
CA GLU A 292 18.45 17.80 -16.71
C GLU A 292 18.53 17.63 -15.18
N LEU A 293 17.42 17.33 -14.52
CA LEU A 293 17.41 17.03 -13.09
C LEU A 293 18.22 15.78 -12.75
N ASN A 294 18.15 14.73 -13.56
CA ASN A 294 18.95 13.52 -13.37
C ASN A 294 20.45 13.79 -13.47
N GLN A 295 20.85 14.55 -14.47
CA GLN A 295 22.25 14.95 -14.63
C GLN A 295 22.72 15.83 -13.46
N LEU A 296 21.86 16.71 -12.99
CA LEU A 296 22.15 17.56 -11.82
C LEU A 296 22.27 16.75 -10.51
N TYR A 297 21.45 15.70 -10.34
CA TYR A 297 21.48 14.87 -9.14
C TYR A 297 22.58 13.82 -9.12
N ALA A 298 23.09 13.39 -10.28
CA ALA A 298 24.08 12.32 -10.36
C ALA A 298 25.31 12.54 -9.45
N PRO A 299 25.93 13.74 -9.39
CA PRO A 299 27.08 13.99 -8.49
C PRO A 299 26.73 13.93 -6.99
N PHE A 300 25.43 14.08 -6.66
CA PHE A 300 24.94 14.13 -5.28
C PHE A 300 24.24 12.86 -4.84
N GLU A 301 24.32 11.77 -5.62
CA GLU A 301 23.58 10.54 -5.40
C GLU A 301 23.77 9.98 -3.98
N ILE A 302 24.99 9.94 -3.49
CA ILE A 302 25.26 9.44 -2.12
C ILE A 302 24.57 10.29 -1.04
N TYR A 303 24.57 11.61 -1.20
CA TYR A 303 23.87 12.50 -0.26
C TYR A 303 22.36 12.33 -0.33
N ARG A 304 21.82 12.10 -1.54
CA ARG A 304 20.42 11.79 -1.76
C ARG A 304 20.01 10.50 -1.05
N LEU A 305 20.83 9.44 -1.15
CA LEU A 305 20.58 8.16 -0.49
C LEU A 305 20.62 8.32 1.04
N TRP A 306 21.58 9.05 1.60
CA TRP A 306 21.63 9.37 3.03
C TRP A 306 20.40 10.18 3.48
N LEU A 307 20.00 11.18 2.72
CA LEU A 307 18.80 11.97 3.03
C LEU A 307 17.56 11.07 3.06
N ARG A 308 17.40 10.18 2.09
CA ARG A 308 16.30 9.20 2.05
C ARG A 308 16.31 8.28 3.27
N PHE A 309 17.47 7.79 3.67
CA PHE A 309 17.60 6.97 4.88
C PHE A 309 17.18 7.75 6.14
N LEU A 310 17.68 8.96 6.33
CA LEU A 310 17.33 9.81 7.47
C LEU A 310 15.83 10.14 7.50
N LEU A 311 15.23 10.47 6.36
CA LEU A 311 13.78 10.71 6.27
C LEU A 311 12.96 9.45 6.60
N SER A 312 13.41 8.27 6.19
CA SER A 312 12.76 7.00 6.52
C SER A 312 12.79 6.73 8.03
N VAL A 313 13.94 6.90 8.66
CA VAL A 313 14.09 6.74 10.12
C VAL A 313 13.25 7.78 10.87
N ALA A 314 13.31 9.05 10.47
CA ALA A 314 12.52 10.12 11.06
C ALA A 314 11.00 9.83 10.96
N TRP A 315 10.54 9.35 9.80
CA TRP A 315 9.15 8.98 9.63
C TRP A 315 8.72 7.84 10.56
N LEU A 316 9.53 6.80 10.68
CA LEU A 316 9.23 5.68 11.59
C LEU A 316 9.15 6.15 13.05
N ILE A 317 10.06 7.01 13.48
CA ILE A 317 10.00 7.61 14.82
C ILE A 317 8.67 8.35 15.01
N VAL A 318 8.28 9.20 14.06
CA VAL A 318 7.02 9.93 14.11
C VAL A 318 5.83 8.97 14.14
N LEU A 319 5.83 7.92 13.31
CA LEU A 319 4.79 6.90 13.30
C LEU A 319 4.62 6.27 14.68
N TRP A 320 5.70 5.76 15.27
CA TRP A 320 5.65 5.09 16.57
C TRP A 320 5.31 6.02 17.73
N LEU A 321 5.73 7.29 17.70
CA LEU A 321 5.29 8.27 18.69
C LEU A 321 3.78 8.52 18.63
N ASN A 322 3.19 8.54 17.43
CA ASN A 322 1.73 8.68 17.29
C ASN A 322 0.99 7.40 17.68
N VAL A 323 1.49 6.21 17.32
CA VAL A 323 0.94 4.93 17.80
C VAL A 323 0.95 4.86 19.34
N ALA A 324 2.02 5.31 19.98
CA ALA A 324 2.13 5.30 21.44
C ALA A 324 1.14 6.28 22.12
N ARG A 325 0.86 7.42 21.49
CA ARG A 325 -0.15 8.40 21.99
C ARG A 325 -1.57 7.85 21.93
N GLU A 326 -1.92 7.16 20.85
CA GLU A 326 -3.26 6.58 20.68
C GLU A 326 -3.54 5.38 21.60
N ARG A 327 -2.51 4.86 22.29
CA ARG A 327 -2.69 3.80 23.30
C ARG A 327 -3.18 4.32 24.63
N LYS A 328 -2.98 5.59 24.95
CA LYS A 328 -3.45 6.25 26.18
C LYS A 328 -4.89 6.70 26.02
#